data_8faf24699028a22684789e60be6aee23
#
_entry.id   8faf24699028a22684789e60be6aee23
#
_cell.length_a   1.000
_cell.length_b   1.000
_cell.length_c   1.000
_cell.angle_alpha   90.00
_cell.angle_beta   90.00
_cell.angle_gamma   90.00
#
_symmetry.space_group_name_H-M   'P 1'
#
loop_
_entity.id
_entity.type
_entity.pdbx_description
1 polymer ?
#
loop_
_entity_poly.entity_id
_entity_poly.type
_entity_poly.pdbx_seq_one_letter_code
_entity_poly.pdbx_strand_id
1 'polypeptide(L)'
;MELTTTLDRTKSRALGVLPADHPPVKIGKVGVMLVNLGTPDGTDPVSMRRYLKEFLSDRRVIEWSRLFWYPILYGIVLNTRPKKSGKAYEQIWNKELNESPLRTFTRAQGDKLAAALKDHDHVIVDWAMRYGNPSMESVLTKLPN
;
A
#
# COMPACT_ATOMS: atom_id res chain seq x y z
N MET A 1 4.46 28.46 30.22
CA MET A 1 3.29 29.03 29.55
C MET A 1 3.66 29.71 28.24
N GLU A 2 4.58 29.12 27.44
CA GLU A 2 5.08 29.74 26.17
C GLU A 2 5.15 28.80 24.94
N LEU A 3 4.69 27.54 25.06
CA LEU A 3 4.73 26.57 23.92
C LEU A 3 3.52 26.68 23.00
N THR A 4 2.44 27.32 23.41
CA THR A 4 1.21 27.40 22.62
C THR A 4 1.29 28.45 21.51
N THR A 5 2.13 29.47 21.66
CA THR A 5 2.24 30.59 20.71
C THR A 5 3.09 30.26 19.48
N THR A 6 4.02 29.30 19.60
CA THR A 6 4.93 28.94 18.50
C THR A 6 4.28 28.03 17.44
N LEU A 7 3.35 27.16 17.85
CA LEU A 7 2.60 26.28 16.96
C LEU A 7 1.62 27.04 16.05
N ASP A 8 1.05 28.12 16.56
CA ASP A 8 0.07 28.92 15.78
C ASP A 8 0.76 29.73 14.66
N ARG A 9 1.97 30.23 14.91
CA ARG A 9 2.77 30.93 13.88
C ARG A 9 3.23 30.02 12.73
N THR A 10 3.49 28.74 12.99
CA THR A 10 3.91 27.79 11.95
C THR A 10 2.75 27.37 11.08
N LYS A 11 1.55 27.21 11.65
CA LYS A 11 0.31 26.94 10.87
C LYS A 11 -0.05 28.10 9.95
N SER A 12 0.10 29.33 10.39
CA SER A 12 -0.21 30.53 9.60
C SER A 12 0.76 30.72 8.41
N ARG A 13 2.01 30.24 8.54
CA ARG A 13 3.03 30.41 7.50
C ARG A 13 2.94 29.38 6.37
N ALA A 14 2.35 28.21 6.64
CA ALA A 14 2.18 27.13 5.66
C ALA A 14 0.96 27.31 4.73
N LEU A 15 -0.02 28.14 5.16
CA LEU A 15 -1.31 28.29 4.44
C LEU A 15 -1.35 29.51 3.48
N GLY A 16 -0.25 30.26 3.34
CA GLY A 16 -0.24 31.51 2.56
C GLY A 16 -1.15 32.58 3.20
N VAL A 17 -0.99 33.82 2.77
CA VAL A 17 -1.89 34.89 3.22
C VAL A 17 -3.20 34.75 2.46
N LEU A 18 -4.20 34.14 3.08
CA LEU A 18 -5.55 34.08 2.54
C LEU A 18 -6.19 35.48 2.57
N PRO A 19 -7.01 35.86 1.57
CA PRO A 19 -7.79 37.10 1.61
C PRO A 19 -8.62 37.19 2.90
N ALA A 20 -8.85 38.42 3.38
CA ALA A 20 -9.56 38.65 4.65
C ALA A 20 -11.00 38.15 4.65
N ASP A 21 -11.59 37.97 3.48
CA ASP A 21 -12.96 37.46 3.23
C ASP A 21 -12.99 35.97 2.88
N HIS A 22 -11.84 35.30 2.95
CA HIS A 22 -11.78 33.86 2.63
C HIS A 22 -12.57 33.07 3.67
N PRO A 23 -13.50 32.19 3.24
CA PRO A 23 -14.23 31.34 4.18
C PRO A 23 -13.25 30.46 4.97
N PRO A 24 -13.57 30.11 6.24
CA PRO A 24 -12.70 29.31 7.08
C PRO A 24 -12.37 27.96 6.40
N VAL A 25 -11.09 27.68 6.23
CA VAL A 25 -10.62 26.42 5.69
C VAL A 25 -10.88 25.31 6.70
N LYS A 26 -11.81 24.42 6.39
CA LYS A 26 -11.99 23.19 7.16
C LYS A 26 -10.85 22.24 6.82
N ILE A 27 -9.95 22.03 7.75
CA ILE A 27 -8.93 20.97 7.64
C ILE A 27 -9.66 19.64 7.83
N GLY A 28 -9.85 18.92 6.72
CA GLY A 28 -10.42 17.57 6.75
C GLY A 28 -9.42 16.56 7.33
N LYS A 29 -9.86 15.31 7.43
CA LYS A 29 -8.96 14.20 7.78
C LYS A 29 -7.95 13.96 6.67
N VAL A 30 -6.70 13.68 7.05
CA VAL A 30 -5.61 13.35 6.13
C VAL A 30 -5.33 11.85 6.21
N GLY A 31 -5.52 11.15 5.10
CA GLY A 31 -5.14 9.75 4.99
C GLY A 31 -3.66 9.61 4.59
N VAL A 32 -2.89 8.89 5.40
CA VAL A 32 -1.52 8.48 5.08
C VAL A 32 -1.50 6.99 4.80
N MET A 33 -1.23 6.61 3.56
CA MET A 33 -1.19 5.21 3.16
C MET A 33 0.24 4.77 2.84
N LEU A 34 0.74 3.82 3.63
CA LEU A 34 2.01 3.14 3.36
C LEU A 34 1.79 2.08 2.28
N VAL A 35 2.48 2.19 1.15
CA VAL A 35 2.34 1.23 0.04
C VAL A 35 3.63 0.47 -0.18
N ASN A 36 3.53 -0.86 -0.26
CA ASN A 36 4.63 -1.72 -0.66
C ASN A 36 4.29 -2.49 -1.95
N LEU A 37 5.31 -3.13 -2.56
CA LEU A 37 5.18 -3.79 -3.86
C LEU A 37 4.06 -4.83 -3.87
N GLY A 38 4.00 -5.66 -2.85
CA GLY A 38 3.01 -6.71 -2.75
C GLY A 38 3.59 -8.13 -2.71
N THR A 39 2.71 -9.06 -2.41
CA THR A 39 3.06 -10.46 -2.16
C THR A 39 1.83 -11.34 -2.41
N PRO A 40 2.00 -12.63 -2.74
CA PRO A 40 0.87 -13.55 -2.84
C PRO A 40 0.15 -13.73 -1.50
N ASP A 41 -1.13 -14.10 -1.57
CA ASP A 41 -1.94 -14.39 -0.37
C ASP A 41 -1.62 -15.77 0.23
N GLY A 42 -0.99 -16.64 -0.54
CA GLY A 42 -0.57 -17.97 -0.13
C GLY A 42 0.51 -18.52 -1.06
N THR A 43 1.12 -19.63 -0.64
CA THR A 43 2.16 -20.33 -1.41
C THR A 43 1.60 -21.35 -2.39
N ASP A 44 0.29 -21.61 -2.32
CA ASP A 44 -0.40 -22.53 -3.22
C ASP A 44 -0.42 -22.01 -4.68
N PRO A 45 -0.55 -22.93 -5.66
CA PRO A 45 -0.48 -22.56 -7.09
C PRO A 45 -1.58 -21.58 -7.53
N VAL A 46 -2.74 -21.54 -6.87
CA VAL A 46 -3.85 -20.66 -7.25
C VAL A 46 -3.56 -19.23 -6.78
N SER A 47 -3.16 -19.07 -5.53
CA SER A 47 -2.76 -17.77 -4.95
C SER A 47 -1.55 -17.20 -5.70
N MET A 48 -0.54 -18.02 -5.98
CA MET A 48 0.61 -17.64 -6.77
C MET A 48 0.25 -17.23 -8.20
N ARG A 49 -0.65 -17.95 -8.86
CA ARG A 49 -1.12 -17.62 -10.21
C ARG A 49 -1.83 -16.28 -10.25
N ARG A 50 -2.68 -15.98 -9.26
CA ARG A 50 -3.38 -14.70 -9.13
C ARG A 50 -2.39 -13.55 -8.99
N TYR A 51 -1.47 -13.66 -8.05
CA TYR A 51 -0.43 -12.67 -7.82
C TYR A 51 0.46 -12.45 -9.06
N LEU A 52 0.98 -13.53 -9.66
CA LEU A 52 1.83 -13.43 -10.86
C LEU A 52 1.07 -12.82 -12.05
N LYS A 53 -0.21 -13.13 -12.21
CA LYS A 53 -1.05 -12.54 -13.27
C LYS A 53 -1.14 -11.03 -13.07
N GLU A 54 -1.49 -10.56 -11.88
CA GLU A 54 -1.61 -9.14 -11.56
C GLU A 54 -0.28 -8.42 -11.77
N PHE A 55 0.79 -8.93 -11.17
CA PHE A 55 2.13 -8.36 -11.23
C PHE A 55 2.69 -8.29 -12.66
N LEU A 56 2.63 -9.38 -13.42
CA LEU A 56 3.22 -9.48 -14.76
C LEU A 56 2.33 -8.90 -15.87
N SER A 57 1.08 -8.53 -15.58
CA SER A 57 0.21 -7.81 -16.51
C SER A 57 0.39 -6.31 -16.48
N ASP A 58 1.07 -5.76 -15.47
CA ASP A 58 1.31 -4.32 -15.38
C ASP A 58 2.41 -3.91 -16.37
N ARG A 59 2.12 -2.89 -17.21
CA ARG A 59 3.09 -2.33 -18.18
C ARG A 59 4.32 -1.71 -17.54
N ARG A 60 4.23 -1.30 -16.27
CA ARG A 60 5.37 -0.77 -15.51
C ARG A 60 6.36 -1.87 -15.10
N VAL A 61 5.90 -3.13 -15.10
CA VAL A 61 6.74 -4.30 -14.78
C VAL A 61 7.26 -4.96 -16.06
N ILE A 62 6.38 -5.12 -17.05
CA ILE A 62 6.72 -5.70 -18.35
C ILE A 62 6.34 -4.70 -19.44
N GLU A 63 7.34 -4.06 -20.04
CA GLU A 63 7.17 -3.02 -21.07
C GLU A 63 6.84 -3.56 -22.45
N TRP A 64 6.83 -4.88 -22.63
CA TRP A 64 6.54 -5.52 -23.89
C TRP A 64 5.11 -5.24 -24.38
N SER A 65 4.93 -5.23 -25.69
CA SER A 65 3.60 -5.14 -26.29
C SER A 65 2.71 -6.26 -25.77
N ARG A 66 1.49 -5.92 -25.33
CA ARG A 66 0.51 -6.90 -24.80
C ARG A 66 0.18 -8.00 -25.80
N LEU A 67 0.21 -7.66 -27.10
CA LEU A 67 -0.07 -8.63 -28.16
C LEU A 67 0.91 -9.81 -28.14
N PHE A 68 2.18 -9.55 -27.86
CA PHE A 68 3.22 -10.59 -27.77
C PHE A 68 3.33 -11.17 -26.35
N TRP A 69 3.18 -10.33 -25.33
CA TRP A 69 3.37 -10.77 -23.96
C TRP A 69 2.24 -11.65 -23.42
N TYR A 70 0.98 -11.32 -23.70
CA TYR A 70 -0.16 -12.07 -23.15
C TYR A 70 -0.22 -13.53 -23.56
N PRO A 71 0.03 -13.93 -24.80
CA PRO A 71 0.14 -15.34 -25.15
C PRO A 71 1.20 -16.08 -24.34
N ILE A 72 2.35 -15.46 -24.10
CA ILE A 72 3.42 -16.04 -23.30
C ILE A 72 3.01 -16.12 -21.82
N LEU A 73 2.46 -15.02 -21.29
CA LEU A 73 2.01 -14.96 -19.90
C LEU A 73 0.96 -16.02 -19.60
N TYR A 74 -0.11 -16.07 -20.36
CA TYR A 74 -1.23 -16.99 -20.11
C TYR A 74 -0.95 -18.43 -20.57
N GLY A 75 -0.22 -18.62 -21.66
CA GLY A 75 0.08 -19.93 -22.21
C GLY A 75 1.22 -20.66 -21.48
N ILE A 76 2.24 -19.92 -21.06
CA ILE A 76 3.46 -20.53 -20.49
C ILE A 76 3.64 -20.13 -19.03
N VAL A 77 3.80 -18.84 -18.76
CA VAL A 77 4.27 -18.36 -17.45
C VAL A 77 3.30 -18.75 -16.34
N LEU A 78 2.02 -18.45 -16.48
CA LEU A 78 1.00 -18.75 -15.48
C LEU A 78 0.68 -20.23 -15.31
N ASN A 79 1.16 -21.08 -16.20
CA ASN A 79 0.98 -22.54 -16.09
C ASN A 79 2.21 -23.23 -15.46
N THR A 80 3.39 -22.66 -15.62
CA THR A 80 4.64 -23.29 -15.17
C THR A 80 5.21 -22.65 -13.90
N ARG A 81 5.16 -21.31 -13.79
CA ARG A 81 5.78 -20.56 -12.69
C ARG A 81 5.10 -20.69 -11.33
N PRO A 82 3.76 -20.77 -11.19
CA PRO A 82 3.11 -20.78 -9.89
C PRO A 82 3.63 -21.83 -8.92
N LYS A 83 3.79 -23.07 -9.39
CA LYS A 83 4.32 -24.17 -8.56
C LYS A 83 5.76 -23.93 -8.10
N LYS A 84 6.62 -23.45 -9.02
CA LYS A 84 8.02 -23.18 -8.70
C LYS A 84 8.17 -22.00 -7.74
N SER A 85 7.44 -20.93 -8.00
CA SER A 85 7.46 -19.74 -7.16
C SER A 85 6.85 -20.01 -5.78
N GLY A 86 5.75 -20.78 -5.70
CA GLY A 86 5.15 -21.19 -4.43
C GLY A 86 6.14 -21.90 -3.52
N LYS A 87 6.88 -22.88 -4.04
CA LYS A 87 7.94 -23.58 -3.29
C LYS A 87 9.05 -22.64 -2.78
N ALA A 88 9.42 -21.64 -3.56
CA ALA A 88 10.40 -20.65 -3.12
C ALA A 88 9.84 -19.77 -1.99
N TYR A 89 8.58 -19.35 -2.10
CA TYR A 89 7.90 -18.59 -1.03
C TYR A 89 7.70 -19.40 0.24
N GLU A 90 7.44 -20.72 0.15
CA GLU A 90 7.34 -21.62 1.31
C GLU A 90 8.57 -21.59 2.22
N GLN A 91 9.76 -21.40 1.64
CA GLN A 91 11.02 -21.36 2.40
C GLN A 91 11.15 -20.13 3.31
N ILE A 92 10.50 -19.04 2.95
CA ILE A 92 10.54 -17.77 3.69
C ILE A 92 9.21 -17.43 4.34
N TRP A 93 8.20 -18.28 4.18
CA TRP A 93 6.83 -18.04 4.64
C TRP A 93 6.74 -18.02 6.16
N ASN A 94 6.14 -16.97 6.71
CA ASN A 94 5.82 -16.96 8.14
C ASN A 94 4.67 -17.91 8.41
N LYS A 95 4.99 -19.08 9.00
CA LYS A 95 4.02 -20.14 9.28
C LYS A 95 3.04 -19.80 10.38
N GLU A 96 3.43 -18.96 11.34
CA GLU A 96 2.58 -18.56 12.47
C GLU A 96 1.47 -17.60 12.00
N LEU A 97 1.83 -16.61 11.20
CA LEU A 97 0.91 -15.62 10.66
C LEU A 97 0.31 -16.02 9.30
N ASN A 98 0.77 -17.14 8.74
CA ASN A 98 0.40 -17.61 7.40
C ASN A 98 0.50 -16.52 6.33
N GLU A 99 1.61 -15.80 6.30
CA GLU A 99 1.84 -14.70 5.36
C GLU A 99 3.32 -14.55 5.00
N SER A 100 3.60 -13.77 3.97
CA SER A 100 4.98 -13.46 3.60
C SER A 100 5.63 -12.47 4.58
N PRO A 101 6.97 -12.51 4.74
CA PRO A 101 7.70 -11.52 5.54
C PRO A 101 7.43 -10.07 5.10
N LEU A 102 7.27 -9.84 3.80
CA LEU A 102 6.98 -8.50 3.27
C LEU A 102 5.67 -7.95 3.84
N ARG A 103 4.61 -8.78 3.93
CA ARG A 103 3.32 -8.39 4.53
C ARG A 103 3.46 -8.10 6.02
N THR A 104 4.14 -8.97 6.75
CA THR A 104 4.42 -8.80 8.18
C THR A 104 5.15 -7.47 8.45
N PHE A 105 6.22 -7.21 7.72
CA PHE A 105 6.99 -5.98 7.91
C PHE A 105 6.23 -4.73 7.49
N THR A 106 5.46 -4.77 6.39
CA THR A 106 4.68 -3.62 5.95
C THR A 106 3.61 -3.25 6.97
N ARG A 107 2.90 -4.24 7.50
CA ARG A 107 1.93 -4.02 8.59
C ARG A 107 2.60 -3.41 9.82
N ALA A 108 3.71 -3.99 10.28
CA ALA A 108 4.43 -3.46 11.44
C ALA A 108 4.96 -2.03 11.23
N GLN A 109 5.33 -1.66 10.01
CA GLN A 109 5.70 -0.29 9.66
C GLN A 109 4.48 0.64 9.71
N GLY A 110 3.32 0.21 9.18
CA GLY A 110 2.06 0.94 9.28
C GLY A 110 1.65 1.20 10.73
N ASP A 111 1.68 0.16 11.56
CA ASP A 111 1.34 0.25 12.99
C ASP A 111 2.27 1.22 13.76
N LYS A 112 3.58 1.14 13.49
CA LYS A 112 4.56 2.07 14.09
C LYS A 112 4.36 3.51 13.62
N LEU A 113 4.04 3.71 12.35
CA LEU A 113 3.75 5.04 11.81
C LEU A 113 2.47 5.61 12.42
N ALA A 114 1.42 4.79 12.54
CA ALA A 114 0.18 5.19 13.23
C ALA A 114 0.45 5.58 14.69
N ALA A 115 1.25 4.79 15.41
CA ALA A 115 1.64 5.09 16.79
C ALA A 115 2.47 6.39 16.91
N ALA A 116 3.36 6.66 15.94
CA ALA A 116 4.15 7.89 15.92
C ALA A 116 3.31 9.14 15.61
N LEU A 117 2.20 8.99 14.89
CA LEU A 117 1.31 10.09 14.50
C LEU A 117 0.05 10.17 15.38
N LYS A 118 -0.04 9.43 16.47
CA LYS A 118 -1.22 9.34 17.34
C LYS A 118 -1.70 10.69 17.91
N ASP A 119 -0.79 11.64 18.08
CA ASP A 119 -1.10 12.97 18.63
C ASP A 119 -1.67 13.93 17.55
N HIS A 120 -1.83 13.46 16.32
CA HIS A 120 -2.44 14.18 15.21
C HIS A 120 -3.84 13.63 14.89
N ASP A 121 -4.86 14.04 15.62
CA ASP A 121 -6.23 13.52 15.55
C ASP A 121 -6.87 13.56 14.16
N HIS A 122 -6.35 14.39 13.26
CA HIS A 122 -6.80 14.53 11.90
C HIS A 122 -6.08 13.58 10.92
N VAL A 123 -5.07 12.83 11.37
CA VAL A 123 -4.29 11.90 10.52
C VAL A 123 -4.77 10.47 10.74
N ILE A 124 -5.05 9.77 9.65
CA ILE A 124 -5.38 8.35 9.64
C ILE A 124 -4.29 7.62 8.86
N VAL A 125 -3.67 6.64 9.48
CA VAL A 125 -2.63 5.84 8.85
C VAL A 125 -3.16 4.45 8.52
N ASP A 126 -2.92 3.98 7.31
CA ASP A 126 -3.19 2.61 6.89
C ASP A 126 -2.09 2.13 5.93
N TRP A 127 -2.11 0.86 5.56
CA TRP A 127 -1.12 0.30 4.65
C TRP A 127 -1.79 -0.57 3.58
N ALA A 128 -1.17 -0.64 2.41
CA ALA A 128 -1.67 -1.39 1.26
C ALA A 128 -0.54 -2.03 0.47
N MET A 129 -0.92 -2.97 -0.38
CA MET A 129 -0.05 -3.58 -1.37
C MET A 129 -0.39 -3.08 -2.77
N ARG A 130 0.63 -2.84 -3.59
CA ARG A 130 0.45 -2.51 -5.00
C ARG A 130 -0.14 -3.69 -5.77
N TYR A 131 0.34 -4.92 -5.45
CA TYR A 131 -0.16 -6.18 -6.01
C TYR A 131 -0.52 -7.14 -4.87
N GLY A 132 -1.68 -7.80 -4.97
CA GLY A 132 -2.23 -8.65 -3.92
C GLY A 132 -2.99 -7.86 -2.86
N ASN A 133 -3.07 -8.39 -1.64
CA ASN A 133 -3.92 -7.87 -0.57
C ASN A 133 -3.14 -7.41 0.67
N PRO A 134 -3.67 -6.39 1.42
CA PRO A 134 -4.81 -5.55 1.06
C PRO A 134 -4.47 -4.65 -0.12
N SER A 135 -5.37 -4.56 -1.10
CA SER A 135 -5.15 -3.72 -2.28
C SER A 135 -5.31 -2.24 -1.94
N MET A 136 -4.63 -1.36 -2.70
CA MET A 136 -4.76 0.09 -2.55
C MET A 136 -6.22 0.54 -2.64
N GLU A 137 -6.99 -0.01 -3.58
CA GLU A 137 -8.41 0.29 -3.76
C GLU A 137 -9.22 -0.07 -2.50
N SER A 138 -8.99 -1.29 -1.96
CA SER A 138 -9.69 -1.75 -0.76
C SER A 138 -9.40 -0.92 0.49
N VAL A 139 -8.22 -0.32 0.58
CA VAL A 139 -7.83 0.54 1.69
C VAL A 139 -8.41 1.95 1.49
N LEU A 140 -8.28 2.52 0.28
CA LEU A 140 -8.81 3.84 -0.02
C LEU A 140 -10.33 3.94 0.21
N THR A 141 -11.08 2.90 -0.13
CA THR A 141 -12.54 2.87 0.08
C THR A 141 -12.96 2.82 1.55
N LYS A 142 -12.06 2.46 2.46
CA LYS A 142 -12.31 2.45 3.91
C LYS A 142 -11.96 3.76 4.59
N LEU A 143 -11.15 4.60 3.93
CA LEU A 143 -10.81 5.90 4.48
C LEU A 143 -12.06 6.79 4.47
N PRO A 144 -12.38 7.48 5.58
CA PRO A 144 -13.52 8.37 5.63
C PRO A 144 -13.35 9.53 4.65
N ASN A 145 -14.43 9.84 3.93
CA ASN A 145 -14.55 11.02 3.06
C ASN A 145 -14.60 12.31 3.90
#